data_675e3202ebf3cbaff2d4f0abfbd9dfda
#
_entry.id   675e3202ebf3cbaff2d4f0abfbd9dfda
#
_cell.length_a   1.000
_cell.length_b   1.000
_cell.length_c   1.000
_cell.angle_alpha   90.00
_cell.angle_beta   90.00
_cell.angle_gamma   90.00
#
_symmetry.space_group_name_H-M   'P 1'
#
loop_
_entity.id
_entity.type
_entity.pdbx_description
1 polymer ?
#
loop_
_entity_poly.entity_id
_entity_poly.type
_entity_poly.pdbx_seq_one_letter_code
_entity_poly.pdbx_strand_id
1 'polypeptide(L)'
;MTDQLPAELAGWPAWTPGEEQLGELELLTSGAFAPLRGYLGADDLEAVAERGELADGAPWPVPVTLTVPDTAVPEGASRLVLQDQEGSPLAVVEITERFPVPGGSSLRLAGPVTALRPPEHGPFRALRRTPADVRAELGAGRVLALVTRRPLGQRQIGQLRHLADQLRARVLLLPLVAGAADVVTRPESLVRTVLAAAEQLPASTLVVPVPLPPRDDPAADLLARAVVAAGYGATHLLVEAGGAGRAGRTRSDETDFDPSKLGIEILAEGEWAYDPAAEVWRPLGLIEPGMERGELSDGELGELLDSGDEVPAWLMSAGVAAELRRARPPRARRGVVVFFTGLSGSGKSTLARDLRDALLERGDRTVSLLDGDLVRRLLSAGLTFSREDRDLNIARIGYVAAEVARHGGIAICAPIAPYAAARARAREMVSETGDFVLVHVATPLEVCEARDRKGLYAQARAGVIGSFTGISDPYEEPDDADLVIDTSVVARHDAVAAVLAHLTRAGWLALRAPRYLTVSSSSASSTVAPSSRRPRSSVTFPPALDRRPFSLSAMMARCLFSRM
;
A
#
# COMPACT_ATOMS: atom_id res chain seq x y z
N MET A 1 3.39 -19.86 -23.49
CA MET A 1 3.99 -21.18 -23.25
C MET A 1 3.34 -21.70 -22.00
N THR A 2 2.52 -22.74 -22.07
CA THR A 2 1.95 -23.44 -20.93
C THR A 2 3.11 -24.17 -20.23
N ASP A 3 3.61 -23.61 -19.14
CA ASP A 3 4.56 -24.28 -18.25
C ASP A 3 3.80 -25.43 -17.55
N GLN A 4 3.77 -26.58 -18.20
CA GLN A 4 3.36 -27.81 -17.52
C GLN A 4 4.41 -28.11 -16.44
N LEU A 5 3.94 -28.40 -15.23
CA LEU A 5 4.78 -28.98 -14.17
C LEU A 5 5.69 -30.05 -14.80
N PRO A 6 7.01 -30.05 -14.54
CA PRO A 6 7.87 -31.15 -14.94
C PRO A 6 7.20 -32.46 -14.55
N ALA A 7 7.18 -33.45 -15.45
CA ALA A 7 6.48 -34.72 -15.22
C ALA A 7 6.88 -35.40 -13.91
N GLU A 8 8.08 -35.10 -13.43
CA GLU A 8 8.64 -35.58 -12.15
C GLU A 8 7.94 -35.01 -10.91
N LEU A 9 7.28 -33.84 -11.03
CA LEU A 9 6.55 -33.21 -9.94
C LEU A 9 5.06 -33.60 -9.91
N ALA A 10 4.60 -34.27 -10.95
CA ALA A 10 3.21 -34.71 -11.04
C ALA A 10 2.92 -35.77 -9.96
N GLY A 11 2.03 -35.40 -9.02
CA GLY A 11 1.65 -36.27 -7.90
C GLY A 11 2.25 -35.93 -6.55
N TRP A 12 3.16 -34.92 -6.48
CA TRP A 12 3.58 -34.40 -5.19
C TRP A 12 2.57 -33.35 -4.69
N PRO A 13 2.35 -33.27 -3.36
CA PRO A 13 1.54 -32.22 -2.79
C PRO A 13 2.14 -30.85 -3.13
N ALA A 14 1.26 -29.89 -3.43
CA ALA A 14 1.64 -28.53 -3.72
C ALA A 14 0.94 -27.56 -2.78
N TRP A 15 1.61 -26.49 -2.42
CA TRP A 15 1.08 -25.46 -1.55
C TRP A 15 1.58 -24.07 -1.97
N THR A 16 0.70 -23.06 -1.81
CA THR A 16 1.01 -21.67 -2.12
C THR A 16 1.28 -20.93 -0.82
N PRO A 17 2.55 -20.53 -0.55
CA PRO A 17 2.92 -19.74 0.62
C PRO A 17 2.29 -18.34 0.58
N GLY A 18 2.10 -17.73 1.77
CA GLY A 18 1.78 -16.33 1.89
C GLY A 18 2.97 -15.43 1.50
N GLU A 19 2.74 -14.13 1.36
CA GLU A 19 3.76 -13.17 0.89
C GLU A 19 5.05 -13.18 1.74
N GLU A 20 4.93 -13.26 3.07
CA GLU A 20 6.08 -13.31 3.97
C GLU A 20 6.91 -14.57 3.77
N GLN A 21 6.25 -15.72 3.65
CA GLN A 21 6.92 -17.00 3.41
C GLN A 21 7.54 -17.07 2.01
N LEU A 22 6.92 -16.42 1.00
CA LEU A 22 7.53 -16.25 -0.33
C LEU A 22 8.80 -15.41 -0.26
N GLY A 23 8.82 -14.36 0.57
CA GLY A 23 10.02 -13.56 0.82
C GLY A 23 11.14 -14.39 1.45
N GLU A 24 10.84 -15.19 2.48
CA GLU A 24 11.82 -16.10 3.09
C GLU A 24 12.31 -17.17 2.12
N LEU A 25 11.42 -17.74 1.31
CA LEU A 25 11.80 -18.68 0.26
C LEU A 25 12.77 -18.07 -0.74
N GLU A 26 12.55 -16.82 -1.17
CA GLU A 26 13.46 -16.11 -2.05
C GLU A 26 14.83 -15.90 -1.40
N LEU A 27 14.87 -15.53 -0.11
CA LEU A 27 16.13 -15.37 0.63
C LEU A 27 16.91 -16.69 0.79
N LEU A 28 16.21 -17.80 1.04
CA LEU A 28 16.82 -19.13 1.07
C LEU A 28 17.38 -19.52 -0.29
N THR A 29 16.57 -19.41 -1.34
CA THR A 29 16.93 -19.89 -2.69
C THR A 29 17.93 -19.01 -3.41
N SER A 30 17.98 -17.70 -3.11
CA SER A 30 19.00 -16.77 -3.63
C SER A 30 20.35 -16.89 -2.91
N GLY A 31 20.39 -17.55 -1.75
CA GLY A 31 21.56 -17.67 -0.90
C GLY A 31 21.80 -16.46 0.02
N ALA A 32 20.82 -15.57 0.18
CA ALA A 32 20.89 -14.46 1.15
C ALA A 32 20.88 -14.97 2.59
N PHE A 33 20.30 -16.14 2.83
CA PHE A 33 20.27 -16.84 4.11
C PHE A 33 21.38 -17.93 4.22
N ALA A 34 22.45 -17.87 3.44
CA ALA A 34 23.57 -18.78 3.65
C ALA A 34 24.12 -18.62 5.09
N PRO A 35 24.44 -19.71 5.82
CA PRO A 35 24.62 -21.08 5.33
C PRO A 35 23.36 -21.94 5.26
N LEU A 36 22.17 -21.44 5.61
CA LEU A 36 20.94 -22.22 5.53
C LEU A 36 20.69 -22.76 4.12
N ARG A 37 20.23 -24.01 4.06
CA ARG A 37 19.82 -24.70 2.82
C ARG A 37 18.34 -25.01 2.79
N GLY A 38 17.60 -24.63 3.82
CA GLY A 38 16.18 -24.94 3.96
C GLY A 38 15.59 -24.46 5.27
N TYR A 39 14.43 -24.98 5.58
CA TYR A 39 13.71 -24.66 6.80
C TYR A 39 14.22 -25.47 7.99
N LEU A 40 14.31 -24.83 9.15
CA LEU A 40 14.93 -25.38 10.36
C LEU A 40 14.11 -26.48 11.00
N GLY A 41 14.79 -27.53 11.46
CA GLY A 41 14.25 -28.61 12.29
C GLY A 41 14.09 -28.23 13.76
N ALA A 42 13.59 -29.14 14.57
CA ALA A 42 13.36 -28.89 15.99
C ALA A 42 14.66 -28.58 16.74
N ASP A 43 15.71 -29.36 16.51
CA ASP A 43 17.02 -29.20 17.16
C ASP A 43 17.67 -27.85 16.79
N ASP A 44 17.58 -27.45 15.52
CA ASP A 44 18.08 -26.15 15.08
C ASP A 44 17.28 -25.00 15.70
N LEU A 45 15.94 -25.11 15.76
CA LEU A 45 15.12 -24.07 16.38
C LEU A 45 15.39 -23.89 17.86
N GLU A 46 15.63 -24.98 18.60
CA GLU A 46 16.03 -24.94 20.01
C GLU A 46 17.41 -24.27 20.16
N ALA A 47 18.39 -24.68 19.34
CA ALA A 47 19.73 -24.12 19.36
C ALA A 47 19.75 -22.61 18.98
N VAL A 48 18.95 -22.22 17.99
CA VAL A 48 18.78 -20.82 17.60
C VAL A 48 18.18 -19.99 18.75
N ALA A 49 17.14 -20.52 19.41
CA ALA A 49 16.47 -19.83 20.51
C ALA A 49 17.38 -19.68 21.75
N GLU A 50 18.20 -20.68 22.05
CA GLU A 50 19.06 -20.69 23.23
C GLU A 50 20.41 -19.98 23.04
N ARG A 51 21.02 -20.13 21.84
CA ARG A 51 22.42 -19.74 21.61
C ARG A 51 22.64 -18.87 20.37
N GLY A 52 21.60 -18.68 19.55
CA GLY A 52 21.75 -18.00 18.26
C GLY A 52 22.62 -18.75 17.25
N GLU A 53 22.67 -20.09 17.33
CA GLU A 53 23.50 -20.96 16.51
C GLU A 53 22.66 -22.13 16.00
N LEU A 54 23.03 -22.68 14.84
CA LEU A 54 22.45 -23.95 14.37
C LEU A 54 22.95 -25.12 15.24
N ALA A 55 22.32 -26.28 15.12
CA ALA A 55 22.72 -27.48 15.85
C ALA A 55 24.18 -27.91 15.56
N ASP A 56 24.72 -27.59 14.40
CA ASP A 56 26.12 -27.80 14.02
C ASP A 56 27.10 -26.73 14.54
N GLY A 57 26.60 -25.73 15.27
CA GLY A 57 27.39 -24.64 15.84
C GLY A 57 27.64 -23.46 14.88
N ALA A 58 27.06 -23.44 13.69
CA ALA A 58 27.15 -22.28 12.80
C ALA A 58 26.36 -21.10 13.35
N PRO A 59 26.91 -19.88 13.39
CA PRO A 59 26.19 -18.70 13.87
C PRO A 59 24.93 -18.43 13.04
N TRP A 60 23.78 -18.49 13.69
CA TRP A 60 22.49 -18.24 13.04
C TRP A 60 21.43 -17.81 14.07
N PRO A 61 21.14 -16.52 14.23
CA PRO A 61 20.28 -16.04 15.31
C PRO A 61 18.80 -15.89 14.96
N VAL A 62 18.36 -16.33 13.79
CA VAL A 62 17.00 -16.07 13.28
C VAL A 62 16.26 -17.36 12.96
N PRO A 63 15.07 -17.62 13.53
CA PRO A 63 14.27 -18.76 13.15
C PRO A 63 13.71 -18.58 11.72
N VAL A 64 13.90 -19.59 10.86
CA VAL A 64 13.33 -19.64 9.49
C VAL A 64 12.51 -20.92 9.38
N THR A 65 11.17 -20.77 9.33
CA THR A 65 10.24 -21.91 9.41
C THR A 65 9.19 -21.87 8.31
N LEU A 66 8.78 -23.03 7.83
CA LEU A 66 7.65 -23.18 6.92
C LEU A 66 6.44 -23.70 7.70
N THR A 67 5.43 -22.88 7.88
CA THR A 67 4.17 -23.30 8.50
C THR A 67 3.11 -23.47 7.43
N VAL A 68 2.48 -24.66 7.41
CA VAL A 68 1.42 -25.03 6.48
C VAL A 68 0.21 -25.58 7.23
N PRO A 69 -1.02 -25.50 6.70
CA PRO A 69 -2.16 -26.24 7.24
C PRO A 69 -1.86 -27.74 7.23
N ASP A 70 -2.31 -28.47 8.24
CA ASP A 70 -2.14 -29.94 8.32
C ASP A 70 -2.74 -30.68 7.11
N THR A 71 -3.82 -30.12 6.55
CA THR A 71 -4.50 -30.64 5.35
C THR A 71 -3.71 -30.44 4.05
N ALA A 72 -2.72 -29.55 4.03
CA ALA A 72 -1.94 -29.24 2.82
C ALA A 72 -0.92 -30.33 2.47
N VAL A 73 -0.51 -31.13 3.45
CA VAL A 73 0.55 -32.13 3.27
C VAL A 73 0.09 -33.50 3.78
N PRO A 74 -0.25 -34.43 2.88
CA PRO A 74 -0.68 -35.77 3.25
C PRO A 74 0.32 -36.49 4.16
N GLU A 75 -0.18 -37.32 5.06
CA GLU A 75 0.64 -38.17 5.92
C GLU A 75 1.56 -39.06 5.07
N GLY A 76 2.86 -39.08 5.37
CA GLY A 76 3.85 -39.86 4.60
C GLY A 76 4.43 -39.14 3.36
N ALA A 77 3.97 -37.96 2.96
CA ALA A 77 4.63 -37.22 1.88
C ALA A 77 6.05 -36.80 2.29
N SER A 78 7.06 -37.13 1.50
CA SER A 78 8.47 -36.76 1.72
C SER A 78 8.89 -35.47 1.02
N ARG A 79 8.02 -34.90 0.18
CA ARG A 79 8.28 -33.71 -0.60
C ARG A 79 7.05 -32.83 -0.68
N LEU A 80 7.27 -31.52 -0.75
CA LEU A 80 6.25 -30.50 -0.97
C LEU A 80 6.71 -29.54 -2.04
N VAL A 81 5.87 -29.29 -3.05
CA VAL A 81 6.11 -28.26 -4.06
C VAL A 81 5.56 -26.94 -3.55
N LEU A 82 6.40 -25.93 -3.44
CA LEU A 82 5.99 -24.56 -3.20
C LEU A 82 5.72 -23.88 -4.54
N GLN A 83 4.54 -23.29 -4.69
CA GLN A 83 4.09 -22.65 -5.92
C GLN A 83 3.65 -21.20 -5.69
N ASP A 84 3.65 -20.40 -6.74
CA ASP A 84 3.08 -19.06 -6.70
C ASP A 84 1.54 -19.08 -6.71
N GLN A 85 0.91 -17.90 -6.68
CA GLN A 85 -0.55 -17.77 -6.71
C GLN A 85 -1.18 -18.24 -8.03
N GLU A 86 -0.40 -18.35 -9.11
CA GLU A 86 -0.82 -18.85 -10.42
C GLU A 86 -0.63 -20.37 -10.53
N GLY A 87 -0.10 -21.00 -9.49
CA GLY A 87 0.17 -22.45 -9.45
C GLY A 87 1.49 -22.87 -10.13
N SER A 88 2.35 -21.90 -10.46
CA SER A 88 3.67 -22.19 -11.03
C SER A 88 4.65 -22.65 -9.95
N PRO A 89 5.37 -23.78 -10.13
CA PRO A 89 6.29 -24.30 -9.13
C PRO A 89 7.54 -23.40 -9.00
N LEU A 90 7.84 -23.03 -7.75
CA LEU A 90 8.99 -22.19 -7.38
C LEU A 90 10.13 -23.02 -6.82
N ALA A 91 9.83 -23.94 -5.90
CA ALA A 91 10.83 -24.74 -5.21
C ALA A 91 10.23 -26.05 -4.71
N VAL A 92 11.09 -26.98 -4.33
CA VAL A 92 10.73 -28.22 -3.63
C VAL A 92 11.37 -28.23 -2.26
N VAL A 93 10.58 -28.53 -1.25
CA VAL A 93 11.04 -28.83 0.11
C VAL A 93 11.13 -30.35 0.24
N GLU A 94 12.29 -30.89 0.62
CA GLU A 94 12.46 -32.27 1.04
C GLU A 94 12.13 -32.34 2.54
N ILE A 95 10.98 -32.94 2.90
CA ILE A 95 10.49 -32.95 4.27
C ILE A 95 11.30 -33.97 5.09
N THR A 96 12.15 -33.46 5.98
CA THR A 96 12.92 -34.27 6.93
C THR A 96 12.20 -34.42 8.26
N GLU A 97 11.49 -33.36 8.70
CA GLU A 97 10.75 -33.35 9.96
C GLU A 97 9.40 -32.67 9.80
N ARG A 98 8.46 -33.08 10.67
CA ARG A 98 7.12 -32.47 10.80
C ARG A 98 6.80 -32.35 12.27
N PHE A 99 6.41 -31.17 12.71
CA PHE A 99 5.99 -30.97 14.09
C PHE A 99 4.81 -30.00 14.17
N PRO A 100 3.84 -30.27 15.10
CA PRO A 100 2.65 -29.44 15.20
C PRO A 100 2.97 -28.06 15.76
N VAL A 101 2.24 -27.05 15.28
CA VAL A 101 2.24 -25.72 15.88
C VAL A 101 1.33 -25.74 17.10
N PRO A 102 1.80 -25.33 18.30
CA PRO A 102 0.99 -25.30 19.51
C PRO A 102 -0.31 -24.50 19.32
N GLY A 103 -1.45 -25.10 19.66
CA GLY A 103 -2.77 -24.44 19.66
C GLY A 103 -3.48 -24.30 18.31
N GLY A 104 -2.96 -24.92 17.22
CA GLY A 104 -3.56 -24.82 15.89
C GLY A 104 -3.62 -26.13 15.11
N SER A 105 -4.28 -26.10 13.93
CA SER A 105 -4.32 -27.16 12.92
C SER A 105 -3.25 -26.95 11.84
N SER A 106 -2.04 -26.54 12.25
CA SER A 106 -0.93 -26.26 11.35
C SER A 106 0.29 -27.09 11.72
N LEU A 107 1.10 -27.40 10.71
CA LEU A 107 2.36 -28.12 10.83
C LEU A 107 3.52 -27.18 10.47
N ARG A 108 4.63 -27.29 11.18
CA ARG A 108 5.93 -26.81 10.71
C ARG A 108 6.61 -27.94 9.95
N LEU A 109 7.18 -27.59 8.81
CA LEU A 109 7.94 -28.49 7.97
C LEU A 109 9.39 -28.05 7.98
N ALA A 110 10.31 -28.99 8.18
CA ALA A 110 11.75 -28.77 8.09
C ALA A 110 12.35 -29.56 6.93
N GLY A 111 13.47 -29.07 6.45
CA GLY A 111 14.29 -29.76 5.47
C GLY A 111 14.83 -28.87 4.37
N PRO A 112 15.74 -29.39 3.52
CA PRO A 112 16.38 -28.63 2.47
C PRO A 112 15.38 -28.18 1.39
N VAL A 113 15.67 -27.01 0.82
CA VAL A 113 14.89 -26.39 -0.25
C VAL A 113 15.71 -26.37 -1.54
N THR A 114 15.14 -26.90 -2.62
CA THR A 114 15.73 -26.83 -3.94
C THR A 114 14.93 -25.88 -4.83
N ALA A 115 15.53 -24.81 -5.31
CA ALA A 115 14.90 -23.89 -6.25
C ALA A 115 14.69 -24.56 -7.60
N LEU A 116 13.50 -24.41 -8.19
CA LEU A 116 13.19 -24.89 -9.53
C LEU A 116 13.36 -23.79 -10.58
N ARG A 117 13.16 -22.55 -10.18
CA ARG A 117 13.36 -21.36 -11.01
C ARG A 117 13.76 -20.17 -10.14
N PRO A 118 14.42 -19.15 -10.71
CA PRO A 118 14.66 -17.91 -10.00
C PRO A 118 13.32 -17.20 -9.71
N PRO A 119 13.24 -16.38 -8.65
CA PRO A 119 12.03 -15.61 -8.34
C PRO A 119 11.75 -14.59 -9.45
N GLU A 120 10.57 -14.67 -10.05
CA GLU A 120 10.15 -13.81 -11.17
C GLU A 120 9.00 -12.86 -10.83
N HIS A 121 8.55 -12.86 -9.58
CA HIS A 121 7.41 -12.06 -9.12
C HIS A 121 7.81 -10.70 -8.54
N GLY A 122 6.87 -9.76 -8.56
CA GLY A 122 7.01 -8.43 -7.97
C GLY A 122 7.79 -7.42 -8.82
N PRO A 123 7.74 -6.13 -8.41
CA PRO A 123 8.37 -5.02 -9.13
C PRO A 123 9.89 -4.99 -8.95
N PHE A 124 10.59 -4.20 -9.81
CA PHE A 124 12.03 -3.96 -9.75
C PHE A 124 12.91 -5.22 -9.94
N ARG A 125 12.49 -6.18 -10.74
CA ARG A 125 13.26 -7.41 -11.02
C ARG A 125 14.71 -7.15 -11.42
N ALA A 126 14.95 -6.11 -12.23
CA ALA A 126 16.30 -5.75 -12.68
C ALA A 126 17.23 -5.31 -11.53
N LEU A 127 16.68 -4.87 -10.39
CA LEU A 127 17.44 -4.49 -9.20
C LEU A 127 17.59 -5.64 -8.21
N ARG A 128 16.75 -6.69 -8.31
CA ARG A 128 16.84 -7.88 -7.46
C ARG A 128 17.97 -8.77 -7.95
N ARG A 129 19.10 -8.65 -7.30
CA ARG A 129 20.33 -9.34 -7.65
C ARG A 129 20.64 -10.40 -6.61
N THR A 130 21.27 -11.49 -7.03
CA THR A 130 21.72 -12.50 -6.08
C THR A 130 22.84 -11.96 -5.20
N PRO A 131 22.99 -12.44 -3.96
CA PRO A 131 24.12 -12.08 -3.12
C PRO A 131 25.48 -12.35 -3.78
N ALA A 132 25.58 -13.39 -4.61
CA ALA A 132 26.80 -13.72 -5.33
C ALA A 132 27.17 -12.62 -6.35
N ASP A 133 26.19 -12.14 -7.15
CA ASP A 133 26.40 -11.06 -8.11
C ASP A 133 26.78 -9.74 -7.44
N VAL A 134 26.10 -9.43 -6.32
CA VAL A 134 26.38 -8.21 -5.55
C VAL A 134 27.78 -8.25 -4.94
N ARG A 135 28.18 -9.37 -4.33
CA ARG A 135 29.55 -9.54 -3.80
C ARG A 135 30.62 -9.47 -4.91
N ALA A 136 30.33 -10.04 -6.08
CA ALA A 136 31.24 -9.94 -7.21
C ALA A 136 31.45 -8.49 -7.67
N GLU A 137 30.40 -7.69 -7.72
CA GLU A 137 30.49 -6.27 -8.08
C GLU A 137 31.11 -5.41 -6.97
N LEU A 138 30.79 -5.68 -5.72
CA LEU A 138 31.40 -4.98 -4.57
C LEU A 138 32.88 -5.27 -4.45
N GLY A 139 33.34 -6.45 -4.86
CA GLY A 139 34.72 -6.87 -4.75
C GLY A 139 35.25 -6.96 -3.32
N ALA A 140 36.57 -7.03 -3.18
CA ALA A 140 37.22 -7.03 -1.87
C ALA A 140 37.26 -5.61 -1.30
N GLY A 141 36.86 -5.45 -0.05
CA GLY A 141 36.90 -4.17 0.66
C GLY A 141 35.82 -4.06 1.73
N ARG A 142 35.79 -2.90 2.39
CA ARG A 142 34.73 -2.62 3.36
C ARG A 142 33.46 -2.22 2.63
N VAL A 143 32.33 -2.73 3.13
CA VAL A 143 30.99 -2.44 2.62
C VAL A 143 30.13 -2.00 3.78
N LEU A 144 29.62 -0.77 3.69
CA LEU A 144 28.67 -0.19 4.64
C LEU A 144 27.26 -0.40 4.10
N ALA A 145 26.48 -1.23 4.76
CA ALA A 145 25.09 -1.46 4.42
C ALA A 145 24.13 -0.60 5.26
N LEU A 146 23.02 -0.21 4.65
CA LEU A 146 21.82 0.25 5.33
C LEU A 146 20.65 -0.60 4.85
N VAL A 147 19.96 -1.27 5.79
CA VAL A 147 18.78 -2.09 5.55
C VAL A 147 17.58 -1.34 6.10
N THR A 148 16.68 -0.90 5.23
CA THR A 148 15.62 0.04 5.64
C THR A 148 14.24 -0.33 5.11
N ARG A 149 13.21 -0.04 5.94
CA ARG A 149 11.78 -0.01 5.54
C ARG A 149 11.27 1.42 5.37
N ARG A 150 12.14 2.43 5.54
CA ARG A 150 11.79 3.85 5.51
C ARG A 150 12.52 4.60 4.41
N PRO A 151 11.94 5.69 3.88
CA PRO A 151 12.63 6.62 2.99
C PRO A 151 13.86 7.22 3.68
N LEU A 152 14.92 7.46 2.92
CA LEU A 152 16.14 8.05 3.46
C LEU A 152 16.03 9.58 3.46
N GLY A 153 16.11 10.17 4.67
CA GLY A 153 16.23 11.61 4.86
C GLY A 153 17.68 12.10 4.71
N GLN A 154 17.83 13.42 4.78
CA GLN A 154 19.15 14.07 4.69
C GLN A 154 20.08 13.66 5.85
N ARG A 155 19.52 13.30 7.02
CA ARG A 155 20.29 12.77 8.15
C ARG A 155 21.00 11.47 7.76
N GLN A 156 20.25 10.47 7.30
CA GLN A 156 20.79 9.15 6.93
C GLN A 156 21.79 9.27 5.76
N ILE A 157 21.53 10.16 4.80
CA ILE A 157 22.46 10.45 3.70
C ILE A 157 23.75 11.05 4.24
N GLY A 158 23.67 12.01 5.18
CA GLY A 158 24.83 12.57 5.85
C GLY A 158 25.65 11.52 6.62
N GLN A 159 24.98 10.68 7.40
CA GLN A 159 25.58 9.58 8.15
C GLN A 159 26.30 8.58 7.22
N LEU A 160 25.62 8.13 6.17
CA LEU A 160 26.21 7.20 5.20
C LEU A 160 27.44 7.77 4.53
N ARG A 161 27.42 9.05 4.12
CA ARG A 161 28.61 9.72 3.55
C ARG A 161 29.77 9.77 4.55
N HIS A 162 29.48 10.23 5.76
CA HIS A 162 30.47 10.37 6.81
C HIS A 162 31.15 9.03 7.13
N LEU A 163 30.37 7.98 7.37
CA LEU A 163 30.89 6.65 7.66
C LEU A 163 31.58 5.99 6.47
N ALA A 164 31.02 6.14 5.24
CA ALA A 164 31.65 5.61 4.04
C ALA A 164 33.03 6.21 3.81
N ASP A 165 33.19 7.51 4.03
CA ASP A 165 34.49 8.20 3.94
C ASP A 165 35.47 7.74 5.03
N GLN A 166 35.02 7.68 6.29
CA GLN A 166 35.85 7.22 7.41
C GLN A 166 36.36 5.79 7.21
N LEU A 167 35.46 4.89 6.81
CA LEU A 167 35.75 3.48 6.64
C LEU A 167 36.41 3.17 5.29
N ARG A 168 36.40 4.13 4.35
CA ARG A 168 36.71 3.91 2.93
C ARG A 168 35.89 2.75 2.36
N ALA A 169 34.60 2.71 2.70
CA ALA A 169 33.68 1.66 2.37
C ALA A 169 32.83 2.02 1.15
N ARG A 170 32.43 0.99 0.38
CA ARG A 170 31.34 1.11 -0.59
C ARG A 170 30.00 1.10 0.15
N VAL A 171 28.99 1.79 -0.38
CA VAL A 171 27.65 1.83 0.20
C VAL A 171 26.73 0.81 -0.47
N LEU A 172 26.00 0.06 0.34
CA LEU A 172 24.99 -0.91 -0.09
C LEU A 172 23.66 -0.57 0.58
N LEU A 173 22.66 -0.19 -0.22
CA LEU A 173 21.30 0.10 0.26
C LEU A 173 20.40 -1.09 -0.02
N LEU A 174 19.77 -1.62 1.02
CA LEU A 174 18.87 -2.76 0.98
C LEU A 174 17.45 -2.33 1.41
N PRO A 175 16.64 -1.73 0.52
CA PRO A 175 15.25 -1.46 0.83
C PRO A 175 14.46 -2.76 0.97
N LEU A 176 13.70 -2.90 2.06
CA LEU A 176 12.92 -4.09 2.38
C LEU A 176 11.53 -4.00 1.74
N VAL A 177 11.21 -4.99 0.89
CA VAL A 177 10.01 -4.97 0.05
C VAL A 177 8.96 -6.02 0.43
N ALA A 178 9.17 -6.80 1.50
CA ALA A 178 8.18 -7.70 2.06
C ALA A 178 7.54 -7.14 3.33
N GLY A 179 6.28 -7.53 3.57
CA GLY A 179 5.49 -7.11 4.73
C GLY A 179 4.68 -5.85 4.50
N ALA A 180 3.92 -5.46 5.53
CA ALA A 180 3.06 -4.28 5.47
C ALA A 180 3.87 -3.01 5.16
N ALA A 181 3.32 -2.19 4.28
CA ALA A 181 3.86 -0.88 4.00
C ALA A 181 3.84 0.00 5.28
N ASP A 182 4.87 0.81 5.46
CA ASP A 182 4.85 1.85 6.48
C ASP A 182 3.72 2.86 6.17
N VAL A 183 3.29 3.59 7.21
CA VAL A 183 2.23 4.62 7.13
C VAL A 183 2.43 5.60 5.97
N VAL A 184 3.68 5.78 5.53
CA VAL A 184 4.06 6.77 4.52
C VAL A 184 4.30 6.19 3.14
N THR A 185 4.75 4.91 3.02
CA THR A 185 5.19 4.38 1.73
C THR A 185 4.85 2.89 1.52
N ARG A 186 4.44 2.55 0.29
CA ARG A 186 4.35 1.17 -0.19
C ARG A 186 5.74 0.65 -0.60
N PRO A 187 5.97 -0.67 -0.67
CA PRO A 187 7.26 -1.24 -1.03
C PRO A 187 7.87 -0.66 -2.31
N GLU A 188 7.06 -0.52 -3.37
CA GLU A 188 7.53 0.05 -4.64
C GLU A 188 7.89 1.54 -4.53
N SER A 189 7.21 2.28 -3.65
CA SER A 189 7.51 3.69 -3.39
C SER A 189 8.77 3.82 -2.54
N LEU A 190 8.98 2.92 -1.60
CA LEU A 190 10.22 2.84 -0.82
C LEU A 190 11.43 2.67 -1.75
N VAL A 191 11.38 1.72 -2.69
CA VAL A 191 12.48 1.53 -3.63
C VAL A 191 12.75 2.80 -4.44
N ARG A 192 11.72 3.49 -4.94
CA ARG A 192 11.89 4.76 -5.68
C ARG A 192 12.49 5.86 -4.81
N THR A 193 12.07 6.00 -3.55
CA THR A 193 12.66 6.99 -2.63
C THR A 193 14.11 6.69 -2.31
N VAL A 194 14.49 5.41 -2.14
CA VAL A 194 15.87 4.99 -1.91
C VAL A 194 16.73 5.22 -3.15
N LEU A 195 16.21 4.97 -4.36
CA LEU A 195 16.91 5.30 -5.61
C LEU A 195 17.17 6.80 -5.73
N ALA A 196 16.15 7.63 -5.44
CA ALA A 196 16.30 9.10 -5.45
C ALA A 196 17.31 9.60 -4.39
N ALA A 197 17.36 8.96 -3.22
CA ALA A 197 18.33 9.26 -2.18
C ALA A 197 19.76 8.86 -2.61
N ALA A 198 19.91 7.72 -3.30
CA ALA A 198 21.19 7.22 -3.76
C ALA A 198 21.90 8.16 -4.74
N GLU A 199 21.16 9.03 -5.45
CA GLU A 199 21.76 10.08 -6.31
C GLU A 199 22.67 11.04 -5.55
N GLN A 200 22.50 11.17 -4.23
CA GLN A 200 23.32 12.01 -3.36
C GLN A 200 24.50 11.25 -2.72
N LEU A 201 24.61 9.95 -2.92
CA LEU A 201 25.67 9.09 -2.42
C LEU A 201 26.73 8.87 -3.51
N PRO A 202 27.90 8.27 -3.16
CA PRO A 202 28.92 7.95 -4.17
C PRO A 202 28.34 7.11 -5.33
N ALA A 203 28.82 7.36 -6.55
CA ALA A 203 28.34 6.67 -7.76
C ALA A 203 28.53 5.14 -7.72
N SER A 204 29.37 4.63 -6.82
CA SER A 204 29.56 3.20 -6.55
C SER A 204 28.53 2.60 -5.60
N THR A 205 27.52 3.37 -5.15
CA THR A 205 26.45 2.89 -4.28
C THR A 205 25.57 1.89 -5.02
N LEU A 206 25.32 0.76 -4.41
CA LEU A 206 24.39 -0.24 -4.94
C LEU A 206 23.05 -0.18 -4.19
N VAL A 207 21.96 -0.33 -4.93
CA VAL A 207 20.61 -0.45 -4.39
C VAL A 207 20.04 -1.80 -4.79
N VAL A 208 19.73 -2.65 -3.81
CA VAL A 208 19.22 -4.01 -4.02
C VAL A 208 17.98 -4.21 -3.16
N PRO A 209 16.76 -4.23 -3.73
CA PRO A 209 15.55 -4.55 -2.98
C PRO A 209 15.57 -5.99 -2.47
N VAL A 210 15.20 -6.18 -1.19
CA VAL A 210 15.27 -7.46 -0.50
C VAL A 210 13.91 -7.81 0.11
N PRO A 211 13.36 -9.01 -0.12
CA PRO A 211 12.06 -9.41 0.40
C PRO A 211 12.15 -10.00 1.82
N LEU A 212 12.82 -9.31 2.74
CA LEU A 212 12.90 -9.72 4.15
C LEU A 212 11.62 -9.31 4.89
N PRO A 213 10.81 -10.26 5.39
CA PRO A 213 9.64 -9.96 6.20
C PRO A 213 10.00 -9.27 7.51
N PRO A 214 9.10 -8.43 8.07
CA PRO A 214 9.29 -7.87 9.39
C PRO A 214 9.25 -8.95 10.47
N ARG A 215 9.90 -8.70 11.60
CA ARG A 215 9.78 -9.49 12.82
C ARG A 215 9.14 -8.64 13.90
N ASP A 216 8.25 -9.24 14.71
CA ASP A 216 7.55 -8.54 15.79
C ASP A 216 8.51 -8.07 16.86
N ASP A 217 9.52 -8.87 17.18
CA ASP A 217 10.58 -8.48 18.09
C ASP A 217 11.64 -7.62 17.38
N PRO A 218 11.86 -6.38 17.83
CA PRO A 218 12.85 -5.47 17.23
C PRO A 218 14.29 -6.01 17.23
N ALA A 219 14.65 -6.81 18.23
CA ALA A 219 15.98 -7.41 18.30
C ALA A 219 16.13 -8.50 17.23
N ALA A 220 15.13 -9.35 17.09
CA ALA A 220 15.10 -10.36 16.03
C ALA A 220 15.06 -9.72 14.62
N ASP A 221 14.34 -8.59 14.44
CA ASP A 221 14.33 -7.86 13.16
C ASP A 221 15.72 -7.28 12.84
N LEU A 222 16.43 -6.72 13.84
CA LEU A 222 17.79 -6.24 13.67
C LEU A 222 18.76 -7.38 13.28
N LEU A 223 18.68 -8.52 13.95
CA LEU A 223 19.52 -9.69 13.65
C LEU A 223 19.21 -10.24 12.25
N ALA A 224 17.94 -10.28 11.84
CA ALA A 224 17.55 -10.68 10.48
C ALA A 224 18.13 -9.73 9.42
N ARG A 225 18.13 -8.43 9.68
CA ARG A 225 18.78 -7.43 8.80
C ARG A 225 20.30 -7.62 8.73
N ALA A 226 20.93 -7.93 9.88
CA ALA A 226 22.37 -8.20 9.93
C ALA A 226 22.75 -9.45 9.13
N VAL A 227 21.99 -10.55 9.28
CA VAL A 227 22.16 -11.78 8.48
C VAL A 227 22.08 -11.49 6.98
N VAL A 228 21.04 -10.79 6.55
CA VAL A 228 20.87 -10.44 5.13
C VAL A 228 21.99 -9.53 4.64
N ALA A 229 22.34 -8.49 5.39
CA ALA A 229 23.44 -7.59 5.02
C ALA A 229 24.76 -8.35 4.87
N ALA A 230 25.10 -9.22 5.82
CA ALA A 230 26.28 -10.09 5.75
C ALA A 230 26.23 -11.03 4.53
N GLY A 231 25.06 -11.64 4.27
CA GLY A 231 24.82 -12.47 3.07
C GLY A 231 25.11 -11.73 1.77
N TYR A 232 24.78 -10.46 1.66
CA TYR A 232 25.10 -9.60 0.52
C TYR A 232 26.54 -9.05 0.53
N GLY A 233 27.35 -9.37 1.53
CA GLY A 233 28.76 -9.01 1.61
C GLY A 233 29.06 -7.72 2.35
N ALA A 234 28.10 -7.22 3.14
CA ALA A 234 28.36 -6.09 4.04
C ALA A 234 29.32 -6.48 5.16
N THR A 235 30.26 -5.59 5.48
CA THR A 235 31.17 -5.70 6.62
C THR A 235 30.73 -4.83 7.80
N HIS A 236 29.90 -3.83 7.52
CA HIS A 236 29.35 -2.90 8.50
C HIS A 236 27.86 -2.65 8.21
N LEU A 237 27.03 -2.59 9.22
CA LEU A 237 25.60 -2.28 9.14
C LEU A 237 25.31 -1.02 9.94
N LEU A 238 24.86 0.03 9.27
CA LEU A 238 24.33 1.22 9.94
C LEU A 238 22.92 0.95 10.42
N VAL A 239 22.68 1.19 11.72
CA VAL A 239 21.36 1.05 12.35
C VAL A 239 20.72 2.41 12.51
N GLU A 240 19.47 2.55 12.08
CA GLU A 240 18.68 3.77 12.24
C GLU A 240 18.32 4.02 13.70
N ALA A 241 18.66 5.19 14.22
CA ALA A 241 18.39 5.60 15.60
C ALA A 241 16.89 5.76 15.95
N GLY A 242 15.98 5.53 15.04
CA GLY A 242 14.53 5.70 15.22
C GLY A 242 13.75 4.43 15.55
N GLY A 243 14.39 3.26 15.54
CA GLY A 243 13.79 1.97 15.93
C GLY A 243 13.95 1.63 17.42
N ALA A 244 14.80 2.35 18.14
CA ALA A 244 14.97 2.21 19.58
C ALA A 244 14.40 3.45 20.26
N GLY A 245 13.25 3.29 20.94
CA GLY A 245 12.69 4.35 21.75
C GLY A 245 13.74 4.95 22.70
N ARG A 246 13.69 6.26 22.84
CA ARG A 246 14.25 7.18 23.85
C ARG A 246 15.03 6.57 25.02
N ALA A 247 16.02 5.74 24.78
CA ALA A 247 16.98 5.34 25.79
C ALA A 247 18.34 5.23 25.10
N GLY A 248 19.26 6.07 25.50
CA GLY A 248 20.65 6.08 25.03
C GLY A 248 21.45 4.84 25.43
N ARG A 249 20.93 3.67 25.08
CA ARG A 249 21.60 2.38 25.13
C ARG A 249 21.42 1.74 23.75
N THR A 250 22.53 1.48 23.12
CA THR A 250 22.62 0.58 21.97
C THR A 250 22.03 -0.77 22.41
N ARG A 251 20.95 -1.19 21.79
CA ARG A 251 20.22 -2.44 22.11
C ARG A 251 20.99 -3.72 21.75
N SER A 252 22.26 -3.62 21.44
CA SER A 252 23.19 -4.75 21.42
C SER A 252 23.34 -5.40 22.83
N ASP A 253 22.94 -4.69 23.88
CA ASP A 253 23.00 -5.21 25.26
C ASP A 253 21.75 -6.04 25.65
N GLU A 254 20.72 -6.11 24.79
CA GLU A 254 19.49 -6.87 25.05
C GLU A 254 19.40 -8.20 24.28
N THR A 255 20.31 -8.46 23.33
CA THR A 255 20.40 -9.75 22.65
C THR A 255 21.63 -10.48 23.14
N ASP A 256 21.48 -11.72 23.62
CA ASP A 256 22.61 -12.59 23.99
C ASP A 256 23.50 -13.00 22.79
N PHE A 257 23.12 -12.60 21.57
CA PHE A 257 23.86 -12.90 20.36
C PHE A 257 24.77 -11.76 19.92
N ASP A 258 26.06 -12.06 19.73
CA ASP A 258 27.05 -11.13 19.20
C ASP A 258 27.03 -11.12 17.66
N PRO A 259 26.58 -10.04 17.00
CA PRO A 259 26.54 -9.94 15.55
C PRO A 259 27.89 -10.06 14.85
N SER A 260 29.01 -9.83 15.57
CA SER A 260 30.35 -10.01 15.01
C SER A 260 30.63 -11.45 14.58
N LYS A 261 29.92 -12.43 15.16
CA LYS A 261 29.93 -13.83 14.73
C LYS A 261 29.45 -14.03 13.28
N LEU A 262 28.61 -13.10 12.78
CA LEU A 262 28.18 -13.09 11.37
C LEU A 262 29.22 -12.43 10.43
N GLY A 263 30.34 -11.95 10.96
CA GLY A 263 31.34 -11.21 10.19
C GLY A 263 30.94 -9.77 9.85
N ILE A 264 29.95 -9.20 10.55
CA ILE A 264 29.45 -7.85 10.34
C ILE A 264 29.51 -7.03 11.64
N GLU A 265 29.98 -5.80 11.54
CA GLU A 265 30.00 -4.84 12.64
C GLU A 265 28.76 -3.96 12.60
N ILE A 266 28.00 -3.89 13.69
CA ILE A 266 26.84 -3.00 13.79
C ILE A 266 27.31 -1.63 14.25
N LEU A 267 27.03 -0.63 13.43
CA LEU A 267 27.36 0.77 13.72
C LEU A 267 26.10 1.49 14.18
N ALA A 268 26.06 1.84 15.46
CA ALA A 268 25.10 2.77 16.00
C ALA A 268 25.75 4.16 15.99
N GLU A 269 25.39 5.02 15.07
CA GLU A 269 25.83 6.41 15.14
C GLU A 269 25.15 7.14 16.29
N GLY A 270 25.92 8.01 16.97
CA GLY A 270 25.43 8.91 17.99
C GLY A 270 24.33 9.84 17.48
N GLU A 271 23.79 10.65 18.36
CA GLU A 271 22.73 11.60 18.01
C GLU A 271 23.21 12.61 16.98
N TRP A 272 22.47 12.73 15.88
CA TRP A 272 22.65 13.72 14.82
C TRP A 272 21.48 14.68 14.81
N ALA A 273 21.77 15.94 14.55
CA ALA A 273 20.77 16.98 14.37
C ALA A 273 21.12 17.88 13.18
N TYR A 274 20.11 18.57 12.68
CA TYR A 274 20.32 19.61 11.69
C TYR A 274 20.83 20.88 12.35
N ASP A 275 21.94 21.39 11.86
CA ASP A 275 22.47 22.70 12.21
C ASP A 275 21.99 23.77 11.24
N PRO A 276 21.04 24.65 11.64
CA PRO A 276 20.51 25.68 10.77
C PRO A 276 21.55 26.74 10.36
N ALA A 277 22.61 26.94 11.16
CA ALA A 277 23.65 27.93 10.84
C ALA A 277 24.61 27.45 9.76
N ALA A 278 24.88 26.14 9.74
CA ALA A 278 25.73 25.52 8.73
C ALA A 278 24.92 24.86 7.58
N GLU A 279 23.59 24.79 7.70
CA GLU A 279 22.65 24.13 6.76
C GLU A 279 23.00 22.66 6.48
N VAL A 280 23.50 21.95 7.51
CA VAL A 280 23.91 20.54 7.38
C VAL A 280 23.45 19.68 8.56
N TRP A 281 23.28 18.40 8.30
CA TRP A 281 23.18 17.40 9.35
C TRP A 281 24.56 16.99 9.84
N ARG A 282 24.76 16.97 11.16
CA ARG A 282 26.03 16.57 11.78
C ARG A 282 25.82 16.05 13.22
N PRO A 283 26.83 15.38 13.81
CA PRO A 283 26.76 14.94 15.20
C PRO A 283 26.36 16.06 16.16
N LEU A 284 25.41 15.78 17.05
CA LEU A 284 24.83 16.74 17.99
C LEU A 284 25.91 17.49 18.80
N GLY A 285 26.96 16.79 19.23
CA GLY A 285 28.06 17.39 19.96
C GLY A 285 28.88 18.47 19.21
N LEU A 286 28.64 18.65 17.91
CA LEU A 286 29.25 19.71 17.07
C LEU A 286 28.34 20.93 16.84
N ILE A 287 27.15 20.94 17.45
CA ILE A 287 26.16 22.01 17.32
C ILE A 287 26.10 22.79 18.63
N GLU A 288 25.95 24.11 18.55
CA GLU A 288 25.72 24.91 19.76
C GLU A 288 24.41 24.49 20.45
N PRO A 289 24.42 24.26 21.77
CA PRO A 289 23.22 23.83 22.51
C PRO A 289 22.03 24.80 22.30
N GLY A 290 20.88 24.25 21.93
CA GLY A 290 19.65 24.99 21.68
C GLY A 290 19.50 25.54 20.26
N MET A 291 20.48 25.29 19.38
CA MET A 291 20.41 25.64 17.95
C MET A 291 20.06 24.44 17.06
N GLU A 292 20.04 23.24 17.63
CA GLU A 292 19.78 22.01 16.94
C GLU A 292 18.31 21.85 16.53
N ARG A 293 18.07 21.25 15.36
CA ARG A 293 16.76 20.82 14.90
C ARG A 293 16.74 19.30 14.68
N GLY A 294 15.79 18.65 15.32
CA GLY A 294 15.54 17.21 15.16
C GLY A 294 14.81 16.88 13.86
N GLU A 295 14.69 15.59 13.58
CA GLU A 295 13.80 15.07 12.52
C GLU A 295 12.32 15.25 12.90
N LEU A 296 11.47 15.32 11.87
CA LEU A 296 10.04 15.20 12.05
C LEU A 296 9.68 13.74 12.32
N SER A 297 8.69 13.54 13.17
CA SER A 297 8.05 12.22 13.34
C SER A 297 7.33 11.80 12.06
N ASP A 298 7.04 10.49 11.93
CA ASP A 298 6.26 9.97 10.80
C ASP A 298 4.87 10.61 10.73
N GLY A 299 4.27 10.94 11.89
CA GLY A 299 3.00 11.65 11.98
C GLY A 299 3.10 13.06 11.39
N GLU A 300 4.10 13.84 11.78
CA GLU A 300 4.33 15.20 11.27
C GLU A 300 4.65 15.20 9.78
N LEU A 301 5.46 14.25 9.31
CA LEU A 301 5.72 14.09 7.87
C LEU A 301 4.44 13.71 7.12
N GLY A 302 3.64 12.81 7.71
CA GLY A 302 2.33 12.42 7.17
C GLY A 302 1.38 13.62 7.05
N GLU A 303 1.29 14.47 8.06
CA GLU A 303 0.47 15.69 8.05
C GLU A 303 0.93 16.69 6.99
N LEU A 304 2.24 16.89 6.84
CA LEU A 304 2.83 17.71 5.77
C LEU A 304 2.44 17.22 4.36
N LEU A 305 2.50 15.90 4.14
CA LEU A 305 2.10 15.31 2.87
C LEU A 305 0.58 15.43 2.64
N ASP A 306 -0.21 15.22 3.68
CA ASP A 306 -1.67 15.29 3.64
C ASP A 306 -2.20 16.71 3.37
N SER A 307 -1.57 17.74 3.95
CA SER A 307 -1.89 19.14 3.69
C SER A 307 -1.43 19.60 2.30
N GLY A 308 -0.40 18.94 1.74
CA GLY A 308 0.25 19.33 0.50
C GLY A 308 1.30 20.40 0.66
N ASP A 309 1.72 20.67 1.90
CA ASP A 309 2.80 21.59 2.23
C ASP A 309 4.15 21.08 1.71
N GLU A 310 5.09 21.96 1.57
CA GLU A 310 6.40 21.62 1.04
C GLU A 310 7.23 20.84 2.08
N VAL A 311 7.70 19.64 1.71
CA VAL A 311 8.65 18.90 2.55
C VAL A 311 9.97 19.67 2.56
N PRO A 312 10.47 20.08 3.75
CA PRO A 312 11.67 20.91 3.83
C PRO A 312 12.91 20.23 3.21
N ALA A 313 13.71 20.98 2.46
CA ALA A 313 14.91 20.46 1.81
C ALA A 313 15.99 19.98 2.80
N TRP A 314 15.99 20.52 4.02
CA TRP A 314 16.87 20.05 5.09
C TRP A 314 16.48 18.66 5.63
N LEU A 315 15.20 18.26 5.48
CA LEU A 315 14.68 16.96 5.92
C LEU A 315 14.84 15.90 4.82
N MET A 316 14.37 16.22 3.60
CA MET A 316 14.38 15.30 2.47
C MET A 316 14.92 15.97 1.21
N SER A 317 15.60 15.23 0.35
CA SER A 317 15.98 15.75 -0.97
C SER A 317 14.75 15.98 -1.86
N ALA A 318 14.88 16.85 -2.85
CA ALA A 318 13.80 17.15 -3.79
C ALA A 318 13.28 15.87 -4.51
N GLY A 319 14.19 14.94 -4.87
CA GLY A 319 13.83 13.66 -5.49
C GLY A 319 13.02 12.77 -4.55
N VAL A 320 13.48 12.62 -3.30
CA VAL A 320 12.76 11.84 -2.27
C VAL A 320 11.40 12.46 -1.97
N ALA A 321 11.35 13.78 -1.77
CA ALA A 321 10.10 14.52 -1.52
C ALA A 321 9.08 14.36 -2.66
N ALA A 322 9.55 14.35 -3.93
CA ALA A 322 8.71 14.14 -5.09
C ALA A 322 8.10 12.73 -5.11
N GLU A 323 8.89 11.69 -4.80
CA GLU A 323 8.40 10.31 -4.72
C GLU A 323 7.45 10.10 -3.54
N LEU A 324 7.71 10.73 -2.39
CA LEU A 324 6.79 10.71 -1.23
C LEU A 324 5.44 11.35 -1.58
N ARG A 325 5.44 12.51 -2.24
CA ARG A 325 4.20 13.15 -2.71
C ARG A 325 3.45 12.34 -3.75
N ARG A 326 4.16 11.56 -4.56
CA ARG A 326 3.55 10.62 -5.51
C ARG A 326 2.90 9.44 -4.77
N ALA A 327 3.58 8.90 -3.76
CA ALA A 327 3.09 7.79 -2.95
C ALA A 327 1.91 8.19 -2.05
N ARG A 328 2.03 9.37 -1.43
CA ARG A 328 1.01 9.96 -0.56
C ARG A 328 0.66 11.37 -1.04
N PRO A 329 -0.22 11.50 -2.05
CA PRO A 329 -0.66 12.80 -2.52
C PRO A 329 -1.45 13.53 -1.44
N PRO A 330 -1.55 14.88 -1.50
CA PRO A 330 -2.39 15.65 -0.59
C PRO A 330 -3.80 15.07 -0.48
N ARG A 331 -4.39 15.11 0.71
CA ARG A 331 -5.70 14.50 0.98
C ARG A 331 -6.76 14.98 -0.02
N ALA A 332 -6.74 16.24 -0.41
CA ALA A 332 -7.64 16.80 -1.43
C ALA A 332 -7.46 16.19 -2.84
N ARG A 333 -6.38 15.46 -3.10
CA ARG A 333 -6.11 14.73 -4.36
C ARG A 333 -6.17 13.22 -4.21
N ARG A 334 -6.23 12.73 -2.97
CA ARG A 334 -6.31 11.29 -2.68
C ARG A 334 -7.71 10.78 -2.95
N GLY A 335 -7.83 9.52 -3.42
CA GLY A 335 -9.12 8.89 -3.64
C GLY A 335 -9.92 8.79 -2.35
N VAL A 336 -11.22 8.96 -2.45
CA VAL A 336 -12.15 8.80 -1.32
C VAL A 336 -13.41 8.06 -1.75
N VAL A 337 -13.85 7.15 -0.90
CA VAL A 337 -15.12 6.43 -1.04
C VAL A 337 -16.13 7.01 -0.05
N VAL A 338 -17.24 7.54 -0.56
CA VAL A 338 -18.39 7.94 0.27
C VAL A 338 -19.41 6.82 0.21
N PHE A 339 -19.49 6.07 1.29
CA PHE A 339 -20.30 4.85 1.36
C PHE A 339 -21.56 5.08 2.17
N PHE A 340 -22.70 5.18 1.48
CA PHE A 340 -24.00 5.28 2.11
C PHE A 340 -24.54 3.91 2.51
N THR A 341 -25.04 3.80 3.74
CA THR A 341 -25.78 2.62 4.23
C THR A 341 -27.11 3.03 4.84
N GLY A 342 -28.05 2.13 4.98
CA GLY A 342 -29.39 2.37 5.55
C GLY A 342 -30.48 1.55 4.87
N LEU A 343 -31.70 1.59 5.39
CA LEU A 343 -32.84 0.81 4.92
C LEU A 343 -33.28 1.16 3.49
N SER A 344 -33.98 0.25 2.82
CA SER A 344 -34.66 0.57 1.54
C SER A 344 -35.60 1.76 1.75
N GLY A 345 -35.69 2.70 0.82
CA GLY A 345 -36.56 3.88 1.00
C GLY A 345 -36.00 4.99 1.90
N SER A 346 -34.85 4.80 2.59
CA SER A 346 -34.27 5.83 3.49
C SER A 346 -33.75 7.08 2.77
N GLY A 347 -33.60 7.07 1.44
CA GLY A 347 -33.15 8.23 0.66
C GLY A 347 -31.72 8.16 0.14
N LYS A 348 -30.94 7.11 0.41
CA LYS A 348 -29.54 6.93 -0.01
C LYS A 348 -29.26 7.27 -1.48
N SER A 349 -29.96 6.60 -2.41
CA SER A 349 -29.74 6.81 -3.84
C SER A 349 -30.08 8.24 -4.30
N THR A 350 -30.98 8.92 -3.60
CA THR A 350 -31.29 10.31 -3.87
C THR A 350 -30.14 11.21 -3.42
N LEU A 351 -29.69 11.06 -2.16
CA LEU A 351 -28.55 11.81 -1.62
C LEU A 351 -27.26 11.55 -2.41
N ALA A 352 -27.04 10.29 -2.79
CA ALA A 352 -25.86 9.91 -3.58
C ALA A 352 -25.83 10.59 -4.97
N ARG A 353 -26.98 10.71 -5.65
CA ARG A 353 -27.07 11.42 -6.93
C ARG A 353 -26.85 12.92 -6.77
N ASP A 354 -27.46 13.53 -5.75
CA ASP A 354 -27.29 14.96 -5.50
C ASP A 354 -25.85 15.31 -5.09
N LEU A 355 -25.22 14.45 -4.26
CA LEU A 355 -23.83 14.61 -3.91
C LEU A 355 -22.93 14.48 -5.16
N ARG A 356 -23.21 13.49 -6.03
CA ARG A 356 -22.50 13.36 -7.32
C ARG A 356 -22.62 14.64 -8.14
N ASP A 357 -23.83 15.15 -8.29
CA ASP A 357 -24.07 16.33 -9.12
C ASP A 357 -23.36 17.56 -8.56
N ALA A 358 -23.42 17.77 -7.24
CA ALA A 358 -22.69 18.85 -6.55
C ALA A 358 -21.16 18.71 -6.69
N LEU A 359 -20.61 17.49 -6.64
CA LEU A 359 -19.20 17.26 -6.83
C LEU A 359 -18.77 17.44 -8.29
N LEU A 360 -19.61 17.05 -9.27
CA LEU A 360 -19.36 17.28 -10.68
C LEU A 360 -19.37 18.78 -11.02
N GLU A 361 -20.26 19.56 -10.42
CA GLU A 361 -20.30 21.02 -10.57
C GLU A 361 -19.03 21.70 -10.06
N ARG A 362 -18.39 21.16 -9.03
CA ARG A 362 -17.09 21.62 -8.53
C ARG A 362 -15.97 21.42 -9.56
N GLY A 363 -16.03 20.34 -10.32
CA GLY A 363 -15.10 20.02 -11.41
C GLY A 363 -13.66 19.73 -10.96
N ASP A 364 -13.44 19.47 -9.68
CA ASP A 364 -12.09 19.28 -9.11
C ASP A 364 -11.58 17.85 -9.33
N ARG A 365 -12.49 16.86 -9.44
CA ARG A 365 -12.15 15.43 -9.44
C ARG A 365 -13.13 14.61 -10.27
N THR A 366 -12.69 13.42 -10.67
CA THR A 366 -13.58 12.42 -11.26
C THR A 366 -14.49 11.83 -10.19
N VAL A 367 -15.77 11.66 -10.51
CA VAL A 367 -16.78 11.12 -9.59
C VAL A 367 -17.47 9.93 -10.23
N SER A 368 -17.49 8.80 -9.53
CA SER A 368 -18.20 7.58 -9.94
C SER A 368 -19.33 7.28 -8.96
N LEU A 369 -20.53 7.01 -9.47
CA LEU A 369 -21.69 6.61 -8.67
C LEU A 369 -21.94 5.10 -8.83
N LEU A 370 -21.80 4.35 -7.76
CA LEU A 370 -22.12 2.93 -7.64
C LEU A 370 -23.47 2.77 -6.94
N ASP A 371 -24.54 3.07 -7.68
CA ASP A 371 -25.93 2.89 -7.20
C ASP A 371 -26.25 1.39 -7.12
N GLY A 372 -26.84 0.96 -6.00
CA GLY A 372 -27.11 -0.45 -5.75
C GLY A 372 -27.95 -1.16 -6.82
N ASP A 373 -28.91 -0.46 -7.44
CA ASP A 373 -29.74 -1.02 -8.51
C ASP A 373 -28.95 -1.20 -9.84
N LEU A 374 -28.07 -0.24 -10.16
CA LEU A 374 -27.21 -0.30 -11.34
C LEU A 374 -26.17 -1.41 -11.19
N VAL A 375 -25.53 -1.48 -10.02
CA VAL A 375 -24.55 -2.52 -9.70
C VAL A 375 -25.17 -3.91 -9.79
N ARG A 376 -26.37 -4.12 -9.24
CA ARG A 376 -27.06 -5.42 -9.33
C ARG A 376 -27.33 -5.85 -10.77
N ARG A 377 -27.61 -4.91 -11.66
CA ARG A 377 -27.84 -5.24 -13.09
C ARG A 377 -26.56 -5.55 -13.86
N LEU A 378 -25.45 -4.89 -13.54
CA LEU A 378 -24.22 -4.97 -14.33
C LEU A 378 -23.15 -5.86 -13.70
N LEU A 379 -22.83 -5.64 -12.42
CA LEU A 379 -21.73 -6.33 -11.75
C LEU A 379 -22.21 -7.56 -10.98
N SER A 380 -23.44 -7.56 -10.51
CA SER A 380 -24.00 -8.58 -9.63
C SER A 380 -25.26 -9.23 -10.21
N ALA A 381 -25.36 -9.28 -11.55
CA ALA A 381 -26.43 -10.00 -12.23
C ALA A 381 -26.39 -11.49 -11.82
N GLY A 382 -27.57 -12.03 -11.48
CA GLY A 382 -27.69 -13.41 -11.01
C GLY A 382 -27.56 -13.64 -9.50
N LEU A 383 -27.10 -12.66 -8.73
CA LEU A 383 -27.12 -12.73 -7.27
C LEU A 383 -28.56 -12.63 -6.74
N THR A 384 -28.86 -13.46 -5.76
CA THR A 384 -30.14 -13.49 -5.04
C THR A 384 -30.17 -12.47 -3.89
N PHE A 385 -31.10 -12.60 -2.96
CA PHE A 385 -31.16 -11.83 -1.73
C PHE A 385 -30.72 -12.63 -0.50
N SER A 386 -30.04 -13.77 -0.69
CA SER A 386 -29.42 -14.50 0.42
C SER A 386 -28.36 -13.62 1.12
N ARG A 387 -27.98 -13.98 2.34
CA ARG A 387 -26.95 -13.28 3.10
C ARG A 387 -25.63 -13.29 2.35
N GLU A 388 -25.22 -14.44 1.85
CA GLU A 388 -23.98 -14.68 1.12
C GLU A 388 -23.92 -13.82 -0.16
N ASP A 389 -25.01 -13.78 -0.92
CA ASP A 389 -25.10 -12.98 -2.14
C ASP A 389 -25.09 -11.46 -1.87
N ARG A 390 -25.69 -11.04 -0.74
CA ARG A 390 -25.60 -9.64 -0.30
C ARG A 390 -24.17 -9.27 0.07
N ASP A 391 -23.48 -10.12 0.83
CA ASP A 391 -22.08 -9.90 1.23
C ASP A 391 -21.17 -9.87 0.00
N LEU A 392 -21.36 -10.80 -0.94
CA LEU A 392 -20.63 -10.80 -2.22
C LEU A 392 -20.90 -9.53 -3.04
N ASN A 393 -22.15 -9.05 -3.08
CA ASN A 393 -22.47 -7.79 -3.75
C ASN A 393 -21.75 -6.60 -3.12
N ILE A 394 -21.67 -6.52 -1.78
CA ILE A 394 -20.94 -5.47 -1.07
C ILE A 394 -19.43 -5.57 -1.33
N ALA A 395 -18.88 -6.77 -1.34
CA ALA A 395 -17.47 -7.00 -1.66
C ALA A 395 -17.13 -6.52 -3.10
N ARG A 396 -18.00 -6.81 -4.09
CA ARG A 396 -17.82 -6.32 -5.48
C ARG A 396 -17.89 -4.79 -5.57
N ILE A 397 -18.81 -4.17 -4.82
CA ILE A 397 -18.91 -2.70 -4.74
C ILE A 397 -17.64 -2.13 -4.10
N GLY A 398 -17.18 -2.72 -3.00
CA GLY A 398 -15.96 -2.33 -2.29
C GLY A 398 -14.74 -2.38 -3.20
N TYR A 399 -14.57 -3.47 -3.94
CA TYR A 399 -13.47 -3.64 -4.89
C TYR A 399 -13.47 -2.56 -5.99
N VAL A 400 -14.61 -2.33 -6.65
CA VAL A 400 -14.71 -1.29 -7.70
C VAL A 400 -14.50 0.12 -7.12
N ALA A 401 -15.01 0.37 -5.91
CA ALA A 401 -14.81 1.65 -5.23
C ALA A 401 -13.34 1.87 -4.86
N ALA A 402 -12.64 0.82 -4.40
CA ALA A 402 -11.20 0.84 -4.13
C ALA A 402 -10.39 1.16 -5.39
N GLU A 403 -10.73 0.57 -6.54
CA GLU A 403 -10.05 0.87 -7.81
C GLU A 403 -10.28 2.34 -8.25
N VAL A 404 -11.49 2.88 -8.09
CA VAL A 404 -11.75 4.31 -8.33
C VAL A 404 -10.91 5.19 -7.41
N ALA A 405 -10.81 4.83 -6.12
CA ALA A 405 -10.02 5.57 -5.14
C ALA A 405 -8.51 5.46 -5.43
N ARG A 406 -8.01 4.28 -5.85
CA ARG A 406 -6.61 4.07 -6.24
C ARG A 406 -6.14 5.08 -7.29
N HIS A 407 -7.02 5.47 -8.19
CA HIS A 407 -6.77 6.46 -9.25
C HIS A 407 -7.12 7.90 -8.86
N GLY A 408 -7.30 8.18 -7.57
CA GLY A 408 -7.57 9.53 -7.08
C GLY A 408 -9.00 10.01 -7.30
N GLY A 409 -9.93 9.17 -7.75
CA GLY A 409 -11.33 9.48 -7.95
C GLY A 409 -12.15 9.51 -6.65
N ILE A 410 -13.39 10.01 -6.75
CA ILE A 410 -14.40 9.90 -5.69
C ILE A 410 -15.39 8.83 -6.10
N ALA A 411 -15.51 7.75 -5.30
CA ALA A 411 -16.54 6.75 -5.48
C ALA A 411 -17.69 6.99 -4.49
N ILE A 412 -18.91 7.13 -4.99
CA ILE A 412 -20.11 7.25 -4.18
C ILE A 412 -20.86 5.92 -4.26
N CYS A 413 -20.93 5.19 -3.15
CA CYS A 413 -21.61 3.90 -3.06
C CYS A 413 -22.94 4.05 -2.33
N ALA A 414 -24.04 3.49 -2.85
CA ALA A 414 -25.34 3.61 -2.22
C ALA A 414 -26.11 2.27 -2.07
N PRO A 415 -25.45 1.20 -1.58
CA PRO A 415 -26.14 -0.06 -1.24
C PRO A 415 -26.91 0.05 0.09
N ILE A 416 -27.66 -0.99 0.45
CA ILE A 416 -28.24 -1.15 1.79
C ILE A 416 -27.13 -1.47 2.79
N ALA A 417 -26.26 -2.46 2.47
CA ALA A 417 -25.15 -2.95 3.29
C ALA A 417 -25.55 -3.21 4.77
N PRO A 418 -26.47 -4.18 5.00
CA PRO A 418 -27.11 -4.33 6.30
C PRO A 418 -26.16 -4.86 7.39
N TYR A 419 -25.11 -5.57 7.04
CA TYR A 419 -24.23 -6.26 7.99
C TYR A 419 -22.94 -5.51 8.24
N ALA A 420 -22.55 -5.39 9.52
CA ALA A 420 -21.34 -4.70 9.95
C ALA A 420 -20.07 -5.33 9.32
N ALA A 421 -19.98 -6.66 9.30
CA ALA A 421 -18.84 -7.37 8.71
C ALA A 421 -18.65 -7.07 7.21
N ALA A 422 -19.74 -6.96 6.44
CA ALA A 422 -19.65 -6.62 5.02
C ALA A 422 -19.19 -5.17 4.80
N ARG A 423 -19.61 -4.22 5.66
CA ARG A 423 -19.14 -2.82 5.63
C ARG A 423 -17.67 -2.72 6.01
N ALA A 424 -17.26 -3.44 7.07
CA ALA A 424 -15.86 -3.50 7.51
C ALA A 424 -14.93 -4.03 6.40
N ARG A 425 -15.33 -5.12 5.73
CA ARG A 425 -14.58 -5.67 4.60
C ARG A 425 -14.46 -4.69 3.43
N ALA A 426 -15.52 -3.95 3.12
CA ALA A 426 -15.45 -2.91 2.09
C ALA A 426 -14.51 -1.77 2.48
N ARG A 427 -14.53 -1.34 3.77
CA ARG A 427 -13.59 -0.35 4.32
C ARG A 427 -12.15 -0.83 4.22
N GLU A 428 -11.87 -2.08 4.60
CA GLU A 428 -10.56 -2.69 4.52
C GLU A 428 -9.99 -2.66 3.08
N MET A 429 -10.77 -3.10 2.08
CA MET A 429 -10.36 -3.04 0.67
C MET A 429 -10.02 -1.62 0.20
N VAL A 430 -10.72 -0.61 0.69
CA VAL A 430 -10.49 0.79 0.33
C VAL A 430 -9.29 1.36 1.06
N SER A 431 -9.03 0.97 2.32
CA SER A 431 -7.93 1.51 3.13
C SER A 431 -6.55 1.30 2.52
N GLU A 432 -6.40 0.26 1.68
CA GLU A 432 -5.18 0.03 0.91
C GLU A 432 -4.96 1.04 -0.23
N THR A 433 -5.99 1.74 -0.67
CA THR A 433 -5.97 2.53 -1.91
C THR A 433 -6.41 3.97 -1.75
N GLY A 434 -7.16 4.29 -0.70
CA GLY A 434 -7.74 5.60 -0.46
C GLY A 434 -8.40 5.71 0.91
N ASP A 435 -9.21 6.73 1.08
CA ASP A 435 -9.94 7.01 2.33
C ASP A 435 -11.41 6.53 2.22
N PHE A 436 -12.03 6.16 3.34
CA PHE A 436 -13.40 5.66 3.41
C PHE A 436 -14.23 6.49 4.37
N VAL A 437 -15.37 7.00 3.91
CA VAL A 437 -16.33 7.80 4.68
C VAL A 437 -17.66 7.07 4.71
N LEU A 438 -18.11 6.63 5.89
CA LEU A 438 -19.37 5.94 6.10
C LEU A 438 -20.47 6.93 6.45
N VAL A 439 -21.52 6.99 5.61
CA VAL A 439 -22.71 7.82 5.85
C VAL A 439 -23.90 6.90 6.15
N HIS A 440 -24.36 6.91 7.40
CA HIS A 440 -25.56 6.20 7.80
C HIS A 440 -26.80 7.08 7.54
N VAL A 441 -27.68 6.61 6.64
CA VAL A 441 -28.98 7.25 6.39
C VAL A 441 -30.02 6.60 7.31
N ALA A 442 -30.10 7.15 8.53
CA ALA A 442 -30.82 6.62 9.69
C ALA A 442 -32.33 6.98 9.70
N THR A 443 -32.96 6.95 8.54
CA THR A 443 -34.41 7.21 8.44
C THR A 443 -35.16 6.04 9.06
N PRO A 444 -36.14 6.32 10.01
CA PRO A 444 -36.90 5.28 10.69
C PRO A 444 -37.62 4.32 9.74
N LEU A 445 -37.75 3.05 10.17
CA LEU A 445 -38.33 1.98 9.36
C LEU A 445 -39.77 2.34 8.92
N GLU A 446 -40.57 2.90 9.82
CA GLU A 446 -41.96 3.28 9.56
C GLU A 446 -42.05 4.32 8.44
N VAL A 447 -41.10 5.27 8.41
CA VAL A 447 -41.04 6.28 7.35
C VAL A 447 -40.57 5.65 6.03
N CYS A 448 -39.60 4.73 6.07
CA CYS A 448 -39.17 4.00 4.90
C CYS A 448 -40.28 3.13 4.30
N GLU A 449 -41.03 2.45 5.15
CA GLU A 449 -42.19 1.62 4.78
C GLU A 449 -43.33 2.47 4.21
N ALA A 450 -43.66 3.61 4.84
CA ALA A 450 -44.68 4.55 4.33
C ALA A 450 -44.28 5.13 2.95
N ARG A 451 -43.00 5.32 2.67
CA ARG A 451 -42.53 5.77 1.36
C ARG A 451 -42.63 4.71 0.28
N ASP A 452 -42.35 3.47 0.56
CA ASP A 452 -42.30 2.24 -0.27
C ASP A 452 -42.38 2.46 -1.79
N ARG A 453 -41.50 3.29 -2.34
CA ARG A 453 -41.52 3.73 -3.75
C ARG A 453 -41.44 2.59 -4.78
N LYS A 454 -40.92 1.43 -4.36
CA LYS A 454 -40.72 0.24 -5.21
C LYS A 454 -41.73 -0.86 -4.90
N GLY A 455 -42.61 -0.70 -3.93
CA GLY A 455 -43.55 -1.71 -3.46
C GLY A 455 -42.88 -2.92 -2.78
N LEU A 456 -41.62 -2.77 -2.36
CA LEU A 456 -40.84 -3.87 -1.79
C LEU A 456 -41.28 -4.22 -0.36
N TYR A 457 -41.67 -3.22 0.43
CA TYR A 457 -42.18 -3.44 1.79
C TYR A 457 -43.53 -4.16 1.76
N ALA A 458 -44.42 -3.74 0.87
CA ALA A 458 -45.70 -4.41 0.68
C ALA A 458 -45.54 -5.89 0.29
N GLN A 459 -44.60 -6.18 -0.61
CA GLN A 459 -44.27 -7.55 -1.03
C GLN A 459 -43.62 -8.36 0.10
N ALA A 460 -42.75 -7.76 0.92
CA ALA A 460 -42.13 -8.42 2.07
C ALA A 460 -43.16 -8.73 3.15
N ARG A 461 -44.11 -7.79 3.45
CA ARG A 461 -45.19 -8.02 4.38
C ARG A 461 -46.20 -9.09 3.89
N ALA A 462 -46.40 -9.19 2.58
CA ALA A 462 -47.21 -10.23 1.96
C ALA A 462 -46.48 -11.61 1.86
N GLY A 463 -45.23 -11.71 2.32
CA GLY A 463 -44.44 -12.96 2.26
C GLY A 463 -43.93 -13.31 0.87
N VAL A 464 -44.06 -12.44 -0.12
CA VAL A 464 -43.58 -12.65 -1.50
C VAL A 464 -42.06 -12.55 -1.54
N ILE A 465 -41.45 -11.69 -0.70
CA ILE A 465 -39.99 -11.60 -0.51
C ILE A 465 -39.66 -12.23 0.84
N GLY A 466 -38.95 -13.37 0.83
CA GLY A 466 -38.66 -14.16 2.03
C GLY A 466 -37.65 -13.53 2.98
N SER A 467 -36.62 -12.82 2.42
CA SER A 467 -35.56 -12.18 3.20
C SER A 467 -35.47 -10.70 2.81
N PHE A 468 -36.02 -9.82 3.66
CA PHE A 468 -36.04 -8.38 3.40
C PHE A 468 -35.51 -7.60 4.61
N THR A 469 -34.46 -6.81 4.40
CA THR A 469 -33.80 -6.04 5.46
C THR A 469 -34.76 -5.07 6.14
N GLY A 470 -34.84 -5.15 7.46
CA GLY A 470 -35.73 -4.37 8.31
C GLY A 470 -37.11 -4.99 8.53
N ILE A 471 -37.48 -6.10 7.87
CA ILE A 471 -38.75 -6.83 8.08
C ILE A 471 -38.47 -8.25 8.56
N SER A 472 -37.92 -9.11 7.72
CA SER A 472 -37.61 -10.50 8.02
C SER A 472 -36.13 -10.78 8.18
N ASP A 473 -35.28 -9.78 7.95
CA ASP A 473 -33.82 -9.86 8.03
C ASP A 473 -33.31 -8.60 8.74
N PRO A 474 -32.32 -8.71 9.66
CA PRO A 474 -31.87 -7.57 10.46
C PRO A 474 -31.11 -6.55 9.63
N TYR A 475 -31.14 -5.29 10.10
CA TYR A 475 -30.23 -4.24 9.73
C TYR A 475 -29.37 -3.91 10.96
N GLU A 476 -28.07 -4.17 10.87
CA GLU A 476 -27.10 -3.84 11.90
C GLU A 476 -26.72 -2.38 11.75
N GLU A 477 -27.21 -1.51 12.63
CA GLU A 477 -26.89 -0.08 12.60
C GLU A 477 -25.39 0.12 12.81
N PRO A 478 -24.71 0.96 11.99
CA PRO A 478 -23.30 1.25 12.18
C PRO A 478 -23.10 2.16 13.40
N ASP A 479 -22.21 1.76 14.30
CA ASP A 479 -21.70 2.54 15.42
C ASP A 479 -20.45 3.36 15.06
N ASP A 480 -19.84 3.05 13.89
CA ASP A 480 -18.63 3.66 13.34
C ASP A 480 -18.90 4.63 12.17
N ALA A 481 -20.13 5.13 12.04
CA ALA A 481 -20.48 6.06 10.96
C ALA A 481 -19.86 7.45 11.16
N ASP A 482 -19.20 7.96 10.11
CA ASP A 482 -18.62 9.32 10.09
C ASP A 482 -19.71 10.40 10.08
N LEU A 483 -20.88 10.07 9.52
CA LEU A 483 -22.07 10.92 9.46
C LEU A 483 -23.34 10.10 9.63
N VAL A 484 -24.28 10.63 10.43
CA VAL A 484 -25.63 10.06 10.57
C VAL A 484 -26.65 11.09 10.10
N ILE A 485 -27.52 10.72 9.17
CA ILE A 485 -28.51 11.62 8.54
C ILE A 485 -29.87 10.96 8.55
N ASP A 486 -30.82 11.60 9.22
CA ASP A 486 -32.25 11.21 9.15
C ASP A 486 -32.97 12.08 8.10
N THR A 487 -33.35 11.48 6.97
CA THR A 487 -34.04 12.17 5.87
C THR A 487 -35.54 12.38 6.14
N SER A 488 -36.05 11.99 7.31
CA SER A 488 -37.41 12.33 7.73
C SER A 488 -37.50 13.75 8.30
N VAL A 489 -36.39 14.23 8.88
CA VAL A 489 -36.31 15.56 9.54
C VAL A 489 -35.34 16.51 8.87
N VAL A 490 -34.29 15.98 8.19
CA VAL A 490 -33.31 16.80 7.48
C VAL A 490 -33.72 16.98 6.03
N ALA A 491 -33.80 18.21 5.56
CA ALA A 491 -34.09 18.49 4.15
C ALA A 491 -32.98 17.94 3.23
N ARG A 492 -33.37 17.53 2.03
CA ARG A 492 -32.49 16.88 1.06
C ARG A 492 -31.21 17.70 0.75
N HIS A 493 -31.36 18.99 0.54
CA HIS A 493 -30.27 19.91 0.26
C HIS A 493 -29.33 20.07 1.48
N ASP A 494 -29.87 20.13 2.72
CA ASP A 494 -29.08 20.26 3.93
C ASP A 494 -28.29 18.99 4.24
N ALA A 495 -28.86 17.82 3.93
CA ALA A 495 -28.18 16.54 4.03
C ALA A 495 -26.95 16.45 3.11
N VAL A 496 -27.08 16.90 1.85
CA VAL A 496 -25.94 16.97 0.90
C VAL A 496 -24.91 17.99 1.37
N ALA A 497 -25.36 19.17 1.86
CA ALA A 497 -24.47 20.20 2.40
C ALA A 497 -23.67 19.68 3.60
N ALA A 498 -24.26 18.87 4.47
CA ALA A 498 -23.59 18.25 5.62
C ALA A 498 -22.49 17.29 5.17
N VAL A 499 -22.73 16.45 4.15
CA VAL A 499 -21.70 15.55 3.59
C VAL A 499 -20.55 16.36 2.96
N LEU A 500 -20.87 17.37 2.15
CA LEU A 500 -19.84 18.25 1.53
C LEU A 500 -19.02 19.00 2.58
N ALA A 501 -19.67 19.50 3.64
CA ALA A 501 -18.98 20.17 4.74
C ALA A 501 -18.06 19.21 5.50
N HIS A 502 -18.49 17.96 5.72
CA HIS A 502 -17.65 16.94 6.32
C HIS A 502 -16.41 16.65 5.46
N LEU A 503 -16.61 16.38 4.17
CA LEU A 503 -15.51 16.13 3.22
C LEU A 503 -14.52 17.29 3.13
N THR A 504 -15.02 18.51 3.20
CA THR A 504 -14.18 19.73 3.17
C THR A 504 -13.40 19.90 4.46
N ARG A 505 -14.03 19.74 5.63
CA ARG A 505 -13.35 19.82 6.94
C ARG A 505 -12.29 18.76 7.12
N ALA A 506 -12.53 17.57 6.62
CA ALA A 506 -11.57 16.45 6.66
C ALA A 506 -10.47 16.57 5.61
N GLY A 507 -10.48 17.59 4.74
CA GLY A 507 -9.45 17.86 3.75
C GLY A 507 -9.57 17.08 2.45
N TRP A 508 -10.62 16.28 2.23
CA TRP A 508 -10.82 15.54 0.95
C TRP A 508 -11.31 16.42 -0.19
N LEU A 509 -11.85 17.59 0.12
CA LEU A 509 -12.21 18.61 -0.85
C LEU A 509 -11.46 19.91 -0.54
N ALA A 510 -10.88 20.53 -1.57
CA ALA A 510 -10.24 21.82 -1.42
C ALA A 510 -11.25 22.91 -1.03
N LEU A 511 -10.84 23.85 -0.17
CA LEU A 511 -11.62 25.06 0.12
C LEU A 511 -11.64 25.93 -1.15
N ARG A 512 -12.65 25.75 -2.00
CA ARG A 512 -12.90 26.64 -3.15
C ARG A 512 -14.19 27.39 -2.96
N ALA A 513 -14.14 28.70 -3.14
CA ALA A 513 -15.34 29.47 -3.42
C ALA A 513 -15.98 28.97 -4.73
N PRO A 514 -17.31 28.80 -4.79
CA PRO A 514 -17.98 28.37 -6.03
C PRO A 514 -17.62 29.33 -7.16
N ARG A 515 -17.11 28.81 -8.26
CA ARG A 515 -16.67 29.58 -9.44
C ARG A 515 -17.81 30.33 -10.16
N TYR A 516 -19.05 30.16 -9.74
CA TYR A 516 -20.25 30.70 -10.40
C TYR A 516 -20.75 32.03 -9.83
N LEU A 517 -20.07 32.66 -8.87
CA LEU A 517 -20.47 33.94 -8.27
C LEU A 517 -19.66 35.16 -8.78
N THR A 518 -19.00 35.07 -9.92
CA THR A 518 -18.52 36.26 -10.65
C THR A 518 -19.30 36.44 -11.95
N VAL A 519 -20.61 36.53 -11.88
CA VAL A 519 -21.32 37.38 -12.85
C VAL A 519 -21.07 38.79 -12.34
N SER A 520 -20.04 39.45 -12.87
CA SER A 520 -19.81 40.86 -12.67
C SER A 520 -21.04 41.59 -13.16
N SER A 521 -21.82 42.13 -12.23
CA SER A 521 -22.76 43.22 -12.54
C SER A 521 -21.90 44.43 -12.88
N SER A 522 -21.43 44.52 -14.13
CA SER A 522 -21.00 45.79 -14.69
C SER A 522 -22.23 46.64 -14.86
N SER A 523 -22.55 47.45 -13.84
CA SER A 523 -23.44 48.58 -13.99
C SER A 523 -22.81 49.52 -15.02
N ALA A 524 -23.36 49.52 -16.21
CA ALA A 524 -23.05 50.49 -17.25
C ALA A 524 -23.45 51.90 -16.76
N SER A 525 -22.51 52.69 -16.33
CA SER A 525 -22.66 54.13 -16.28
C SER A 525 -22.31 54.70 -17.65
N SER A 526 -23.37 55.03 -18.38
CA SER A 526 -23.28 55.78 -19.63
C SER A 526 -22.80 57.20 -19.38
N THR A 527 -21.61 57.53 -19.85
CA THR A 527 -21.19 58.92 -20.11
C THR A 527 -20.74 59.00 -21.56
N VAL A 528 -21.54 59.73 -22.31
CA VAL A 528 -21.34 60.14 -23.70
C VAL A 528 -20.26 61.25 -23.76
N ALA A 529 -19.27 61.11 -24.65
CA ALA A 529 -18.60 62.24 -25.29
C ALA A 529 -17.69 61.74 -26.45
N PRO A 530 -17.31 62.59 -27.44
CA PRO A 530 -17.41 62.25 -28.85
C PRO A 530 -16.10 62.03 -29.61
N SER A 531 -16.25 61.36 -30.74
CA SER A 531 -15.50 61.38 -32.00
C SER A 531 -14.03 61.81 -32.08
N SER A 532 -13.17 60.93 -32.59
CA SER A 532 -12.25 61.27 -33.73
C SER A 532 -11.69 60.00 -34.39
N ARG A 533 -11.99 59.90 -35.67
CA ARG A 533 -11.25 59.38 -36.85
C ARG A 533 -10.29 58.18 -36.74
N ARG A 534 -10.60 57.22 -37.55
CA ARG A 534 -9.88 56.07 -38.12
C ARG A 534 -8.42 56.34 -38.57
N PRO A 535 -7.57 55.27 -38.78
CA PRO A 535 -7.68 54.56 -40.08
C PRO A 535 -7.63 53.00 -39.95
N ARG A 536 -8.06 52.43 -41.08
CA ARG A 536 -8.13 51.01 -41.38
C ARG A 536 -6.75 50.37 -41.55
N SER A 537 -6.57 49.11 -41.05
CA SER A 537 -5.64 48.17 -41.64
C SER A 537 -6.34 46.81 -41.80
N SER A 538 -6.31 46.35 -43.02
CA SER A 538 -6.87 45.09 -43.52
C SER A 538 -6.00 43.90 -43.08
N VAL A 539 -6.60 42.87 -42.48
CA VAL A 539 -5.97 41.57 -42.31
C VAL A 539 -6.77 40.56 -43.14
N THR A 540 -6.10 40.04 -44.15
CA THR A 540 -6.55 38.98 -45.05
C THR A 540 -6.49 37.60 -44.33
N PHE A 541 -7.60 36.85 -44.33
CA PHE A 541 -7.66 35.45 -43.94
C PHE A 541 -7.39 34.55 -45.18
N PRO A 542 -6.64 33.43 -45.00
CA PRO A 542 -6.54 32.42 -46.05
C PRO A 542 -7.77 31.50 -46.05
N PRO A 543 -8.08 30.81 -47.18
CA PRO A 543 -9.34 30.14 -47.39
C PRO A 543 -9.41 28.77 -46.68
N ALA A 544 -10.64 28.38 -46.34
CA ALA A 544 -11.06 27.16 -45.69
C ALA A 544 -10.71 25.90 -46.49
N LEU A 545 -10.13 24.92 -45.85
CA LEU A 545 -9.95 23.55 -46.33
C LEU A 545 -11.21 22.71 -46.06
N ASP A 546 -11.63 22.09 -47.14
CA ASP A 546 -12.81 21.26 -47.38
C ASP A 546 -12.97 20.11 -46.35
N ARG A 547 -14.11 20.03 -45.68
CA ARG A 547 -14.51 18.92 -44.81
C ARG A 547 -15.22 17.85 -45.62
N ARG A 548 -14.56 16.70 -45.80
CA ARG A 548 -15.28 15.46 -46.20
C ARG A 548 -15.42 14.54 -44.98
N PRO A 549 -16.54 13.86 -44.78
CA PRO A 549 -16.74 12.96 -43.64
C PRO A 549 -16.04 11.63 -43.88
N PHE A 550 -15.20 11.20 -42.91
CA PHE A 550 -14.65 9.84 -42.88
C PHE A 550 -15.66 8.88 -42.25
N SER A 551 -16.06 7.88 -43.04
CA SER A 551 -16.89 6.78 -42.57
C SER A 551 -16.07 5.76 -41.76
N LEU A 552 -16.57 5.40 -40.58
CA LEU A 552 -16.00 4.45 -39.61
C LEU A 552 -16.24 2.98 -40.04
N SER A 553 -15.86 2.55 -41.24
CA SER A 553 -16.16 1.18 -41.70
C SER A 553 -14.99 0.38 -42.30
N ALA A 554 -13.76 0.80 -42.15
CA ALA A 554 -12.62 0.14 -42.80
C ALA A 554 -11.42 -0.21 -41.90
N MET A 555 -11.58 -0.31 -40.57
CA MET A 555 -10.44 -0.60 -39.68
C MET A 555 -10.61 -1.83 -38.77
N MET A 556 -11.59 -2.71 -39.09
CA MET A 556 -11.78 -3.99 -38.35
C MET A 556 -11.49 -5.25 -39.20
N ALA A 557 -10.72 -5.17 -40.27
CA ALA A 557 -10.48 -6.32 -41.15
C ALA A 557 -9.00 -6.60 -41.46
N ARG A 558 -8.05 -6.24 -40.59
CA ARG A 558 -6.62 -6.56 -40.83
C ARG A 558 -5.79 -6.93 -39.58
N CYS A 559 -6.36 -7.66 -38.64
CA CYS A 559 -5.58 -8.29 -37.51
C CYS A 559 -5.96 -9.73 -37.25
N LEU A 560 -6.34 -10.50 -38.27
CA LEU A 560 -6.51 -11.96 -38.17
C LEU A 560 -6.01 -12.58 -39.48
N PHE A 561 -4.69 -12.63 -39.64
CA PHE A 561 -4.00 -13.61 -40.49
C PHE A 561 -2.52 -13.23 -40.58
N SER A 562 -1.73 -13.66 -39.57
CA SER A 562 -0.34 -14.01 -39.75
C SER A 562 0.20 -14.58 -38.43
N ARG A 563 0.11 -15.88 -38.29
CA ARG A 563 1.18 -16.81 -37.87
C ARG A 563 0.59 -18.21 -37.71
N MET A 564 0.79 -18.99 -38.73
CA MET A 564 1.13 -20.40 -38.54
C MET A 564 2.55 -20.48 -38.06
#